data_a1352d13922fb40532db92d72b1e410a
#
_entry.id   a1352d13922fb40532db92d72b1e410a
#
_cell.length_a   1.000
_cell.length_b   1.000
_cell.length_c   1.000
_cell.angle_alpha   90.00
_cell.angle_beta   90.00
_cell.angle_gamma   90.00
#
_symmetry.space_group_name_H-M   'P 1'
#
loop_
_entity.id
_entity.type
_entity.pdbx_description
1 polymer ?
#
loop_
_entity_poly.entity_id
_entity_poly.type
_entity_poly.pdbx_seq_one_letter_code
_entity_poly.pdbx_strand_id
1 'polypeptide(L)'
;VLIGVPRETRPGETRVAATPATVRQLLGLGYDVVVESGAGVAASSPDAAYADAGARIGTAAEAWTADLVLHVAKPTPAEIELLRDGAVLVSTLSPALDPELVRTLAARPVTALAMDAVPRISRAQSLDVLSSMANIAGYRAVIEAAHAFGRFFTGQVTAAGKVPPAKVLVAGAGVAGLAAIGTASSLGAVVRATDVRPEVAEQIASLGGEYVGVPADEQSAGGTGYAGVTSEDYDRRAARMYAEQVRDVDIVITTALIPGRPAPRLIAEEMVASMRPGSVIVDMAAAQGGNVAGSVPDQVVTTPGGVSIIGYTDLPGRLPGQASQLFGTNLVNLVKLLTPAKDGQLVLDLDDVVQRAMTVVRDGEVLWPPPPVQVSAAPAAPPALRPAAHPPAARRPASPVRTAAVVGTAAVLLFLATAFSPNQLIGNLTVFALAIVVGFYVIGNVHHALHTPLMSVTNAISGIIVVGALLQLGHTSTLVTVLAFVAVLVASINVFGGFAVTRRMLGMFAAGGPTRTRP
;
A
#
# COMPACT_ATOMS: atom_id res chain seq x y z
N VAL A 1 -16.63 26.46 14.38
CA VAL A 1 -15.45 26.78 13.55
C VAL A 1 -15.77 26.40 12.11
N LEU A 2 -15.52 27.31 11.17
CA LEU A 2 -15.76 27.13 9.76
C LEU A 2 -14.52 26.53 9.07
N ILE A 3 -14.70 25.47 8.32
CA ILE A 3 -13.69 24.90 7.43
C ILE A 3 -13.91 25.40 6.01
N GLY A 4 -12.87 25.96 5.39
CA GLY A 4 -12.84 26.37 4.00
C GLY A 4 -12.11 25.36 3.12
N VAL A 5 -12.70 25.04 1.98
CA VAL A 5 -12.10 24.19 0.95
C VAL A 5 -12.06 24.98 -0.36
N PRO A 6 -10.99 25.76 -0.60
CA PRO A 6 -10.84 26.50 -1.84
C PRO A 6 -10.53 25.57 -3.02
N ARG A 7 -10.72 26.09 -4.23
CA ARG A 7 -10.30 25.45 -5.45
C ARG A 7 -8.79 25.59 -5.63
N GLU A 8 -8.15 24.50 -6.03
CA GLU A 8 -6.74 24.53 -6.37
C GLU A 8 -6.49 25.36 -7.64
N THR A 9 -5.53 26.28 -7.57
CA THR A 9 -5.21 27.23 -8.66
C THR A 9 -3.93 26.87 -9.37
N ARG A 10 -3.11 25.97 -8.81
CA ARG A 10 -1.86 25.51 -9.42
C ARG A 10 -2.15 24.82 -10.75
N PRO A 11 -1.49 25.22 -11.86
CA PRO A 11 -1.67 24.56 -13.15
C PRO A 11 -1.40 23.06 -13.07
N GLY A 12 -2.35 22.27 -13.58
CA GLY A 12 -2.26 20.80 -13.56
C GLY A 12 -2.73 20.12 -12.27
N GLU A 13 -3.01 20.86 -11.18
CA GLU A 13 -3.62 20.26 -9.98
C GLU A 13 -5.09 19.94 -10.25
N THR A 14 -5.45 18.70 -10.04
CA THR A 14 -6.80 18.16 -10.31
C THR A 14 -7.49 17.66 -9.05
N ARG A 15 -6.75 17.57 -7.94
CA ARG A 15 -7.27 17.14 -6.65
C ARG A 15 -8.05 18.25 -5.98
N VAL A 16 -8.82 17.89 -4.98
CA VAL A 16 -9.47 18.79 -4.02
C VAL A 16 -9.25 18.27 -2.61
N ALA A 17 -9.05 19.17 -1.65
CA ALA A 17 -8.70 18.81 -0.27
C ALA A 17 -9.81 18.04 0.46
N ALA A 18 -11.08 18.23 0.09
CA ALA A 18 -12.19 17.47 0.64
C ALA A 18 -13.13 17.00 -0.47
N THR A 19 -13.61 15.76 -0.37
CA THR A 19 -14.67 15.19 -1.20
C THR A 19 -16.01 15.27 -0.46
N PRO A 20 -17.16 15.09 -1.12
CA PRO A 20 -18.45 15.03 -0.43
C PRO A 20 -18.48 14.00 0.71
N ALA A 21 -17.77 12.88 0.56
CA ALA A 21 -17.68 11.85 1.59
C ALA A 21 -16.86 12.31 2.82
N THR A 22 -15.78 13.05 2.62
CA THR A 22 -14.96 13.58 3.72
C THR A 22 -15.62 14.81 4.37
N VAL A 23 -16.34 15.62 3.61
CA VAL A 23 -17.19 16.72 4.15
C VAL A 23 -18.18 16.18 5.19
N ARG A 24 -18.90 15.08 4.91
CA ARG A 24 -19.80 14.48 5.92
C ARG A 24 -19.08 14.10 7.21
N GLN A 25 -17.81 13.67 7.11
CA GLN A 25 -17.01 13.33 8.29
C GLN A 25 -16.61 14.58 9.07
N LEU A 26 -16.26 15.69 8.40
CA LEU A 26 -15.93 16.97 9.02
C LEU A 26 -17.14 17.57 9.74
N LEU A 27 -18.32 17.55 9.10
CA LEU A 27 -19.59 17.94 9.74
C LEU A 27 -19.89 17.09 10.98
N GLY A 28 -19.60 15.78 10.92
CA GLY A 28 -19.74 14.86 12.07
C GLY A 28 -18.79 15.14 13.23
N LEU A 29 -17.75 15.97 13.02
CA LEU A 29 -16.86 16.46 14.06
C LEU A 29 -17.32 17.81 14.66
N GLY A 30 -18.46 18.35 14.22
CA GLY A 30 -19.03 19.59 14.72
C GLY A 30 -18.59 20.86 13.97
N TYR A 31 -17.95 20.73 12.81
CA TYR A 31 -17.56 21.87 11.97
C TYR A 31 -18.63 22.25 10.96
N ASP A 32 -18.69 23.51 10.59
CA ASP A 32 -19.34 23.94 9.35
C ASP A 32 -18.33 23.89 8.21
N VAL A 33 -18.78 23.60 6.98
CA VAL A 33 -17.90 23.49 5.82
C VAL A 33 -18.40 24.37 4.68
N VAL A 34 -17.52 25.21 4.14
CA VAL A 34 -17.73 25.94 2.90
C VAL A 34 -16.75 25.45 1.84
N VAL A 35 -17.29 25.10 0.67
CA VAL A 35 -16.51 24.65 -0.49
C VAL A 35 -16.65 25.72 -1.57
N GLU A 36 -15.52 26.16 -2.13
CA GLU A 36 -15.55 27.07 -3.27
C GLU A 36 -16.23 26.43 -4.46
N SER A 37 -17.13 27.18 -5.12
CA SER A 37 -17.83 26.70 -6.32
C SER A 37 -16.83 26.20 -7.38
N GLY A 38 -17.05 24.99 -7.88
CA GLY A 38 -16.21 24.34 -8.86
C GLY A 38 -14.94 23.67 -8.32
N ALA A 39 -14.67 23.75 -7.01
CA ALA A 39 -13.44 23.18 -6.42
C ALA A 39 -13.26 21.68 -6.71
N GLY A 40 -14.34 20.90 -6.70
CA GLY A 40 -14.29 19.46 -6.89
C GLY A 40 -14.49 18.98 -8.32
N VAL A 41 -14.70 19.86 -9.29
CA VAL A 41 -15.10 19.47 -10.67
C VAL A 41 -14.04 18.57 -11.33
N ALA A 42 -12.76 18.93 -11.22
CA ALA A 42 -11.66 18.12 -11.78
C ALA A 42 -11.56 16.73 -11.12
N ALA A 43 -12.03 16.61 -9.87
CA ALA A 43 -12.08 15.35 -9.12
C ALA A 43 -13.44 14.61 -9.26
N SER A 44 -14.26 14.96 -10.24
CA SER A 44 -15.60 14.40 -10.48
C SER A 44 -16.57 14.58 -9.30
N SER A 45 -16.41 15.66 -8.55
CA SER A 45 -17.27 16.04 -7.42
C SER A 45 -17.92 17.40 -7.71
N PRO A 46 -19.13 17.42 -8.30
CA PRO A 46 -19.85 18.66 -8.63
C PRO A 46 -20.38 19.32 -7.36
N ASP A 47 -20.64 20.64 -7.42
CA ASP A 47 -21.14 21.47 -6.30
C ASP A 47 -22.40 20.87 -5.65
N ALA A 48 -23.32 20.32 -6.46
CA ALA A 48 -24.52 19.67 -5.95
C ALA A 48 -24.22 18.51 -4.97
N ALA A 49 -23.17 17.72 -5.26
CA ALA A 49 -22.79 16.61 -4.38
C ALA A 49 -22.23 17.09 -3.03
N TYR A 50 -21.59 18.25 -2.99
CA TYR A 50 -21.17 18.89 -1.74
C TYR A 50 -22.36 19.47 -0.96
N ALA A 51 -23.29 20.12 -1.65
CA ALA A 51 -24.52 20.60 -1.04
C ALA A 51 -25.35 19.45 -0.44
N ASP A 52 -25.49 18.33 -1.16
CA ASP A 52 -26.14 17.10 -0.67
C ASP A 52 -25.40 16.47 0.52
N ALA A 53 -24.10 16.71 0.61
CA ALA A 53 -23.28 16.28 1.75
C ALA A 53 -23.44 17.19 2.98
N GLY A 54 -24.09 18.37 2.83
CA GLY A 54 -24.32 19.35 3.88
C GLY A 54 -23.33 20.52 3.91
N ALA A 55 -22.44 20.65 2.92
CA ALA A 55 -21.56 21.81 2.80
C ALA A 55 -22.28 23.00 2.19
N ARG A 56 -21.88 24.21 2.56
CA ARG A 56 -22.27 25.43 1.85
C ARG A 56 -21.35 25.62 0.63
N ILE A 57 -21.92 25.95 -0.50
CA ILE A 57 -21.14 26.37 -1.68
C ILE A 57 -20.93 27.88 -1.58
N GLY A 58 -19.69 28.32 -1.74
CA GLY A 58 -19.31 29.72 -1.56
C GLY A 58 -18.34 30.20 -2.63
N THR A 59 -17.85 31.41 -2.42
CA THR A 59 -16.82 32.07 -3.23
C THR A 59 -15.41 31.68 -2.74
N ALA A 60 -14.38 31.96 -3.55
CA ALA A 60 -12.99 31.81 -3.14
C ALA A 60 -12.69 32.60 -1.85
N ALA A 61 -13.17 33.86 -1.77
CA ALA A 61 -12.97 34.69 -0.59
C ALA A 61 -13.57 34.05 0.68
N GLU A 62 -14.77 33.47 0.61
CA GLU A 62 -15.39 32.81 1.76
C GLU A 62 -14.64 31.55 2.18
N ALA A 63 -14.09 30.78 1.23
CA ALA A 63 -13.31 29.59 1.53
C ALA A 63 -11.95 29.94 2.16
N TRP A 64 -11.25 30.96 1.64
CA TRP A 64 -9.94 31.37 2.15
C TRP A 64 -10.00 32.15 3.47
N THR A 65 -11.12 32.83 3.78
CA THR A 65 -11.30 33.55 5.06
C THR A 65 -11.87 32.67 6.17
N ALA A 66 -12.00 31.37 5.98
CA ALA A 66 -12.46 30.43 6.99
C ALA A 66 -11.46 30.29 8.16
N ASP A 67 -11.92 29.71 9.28
CA ASP A 67 -11.10 29.47 10.47
C ASP A 67 -10.00 28.45 10.23
N LEU A 68 -10.35 27.38 9.50
CA LEU A 68 -9.47 26.30 9.10
C LEU A 68 -9.57 26.13 7.57
N VAL A 69 -8.47 26.36 6.86
CA VAL A 69 -8.40 26.20 5.42
C VAL A 69 -7.70 24.89 5.09
N LEU A 70 -8.37 24.02 4.34
CA LEU A 70 -7.83 22.77 3.84
C LEU A 70 -7.49 22.92 2.35
N HIS A 71 -6.22 22.70 2.01
CA HIS A 71 -5.69 22.87 0.67
C HIS A 71 -4.76 21.69 0.29
N VAL A 72 -4.63 21.35 -0.98
CA VAL A 72 -3.77 20.25 -1.42
C VAL A 72 -2.35 20.73 -1.67
N ALA A 73 -2.21 21.67 -2.61
CA ALA A 73 -0.93 22.19 -3.04
C ALA A 73 -0.39 23.29 -2.11
N LYS A 74 0.82 23.75 -2.38
CA LYS A 74 1.37 24.94 -1.73
C LYS A 74 0.53 26.16 -2.11
N PRO A 75 0.11 27.00 -1.13
CA PRO A 75 -0.59 28.21 -1.45
C PRO A 75 0.34 29.21 -2.15
N THR A 76 -0.22 29.99 -3.03
CA THR A 76 0.47 31.14 -3.65
C THR A 76 0.53 32.32 -2.68
N PRO A 77 1.44 33.31 -2.86
CA PRO A 77 1.46 34.51 -2.04
C PRO A 77 0.11 35.23 -2.01
N ALA A 78 -0.61 35.32 -3.14
CA ALA A 78 -1.93 35.95 -3.21
C ALA A 78 -2.99 35.18 -2.39
N GLU A 79 -2.92 33.86 -2.34
CA GLU A 79 -3.82 33.03 -1.51
C GLU A 79 -3.50 33.19 -0.03
N ILE A 80 -2.22 33.33 0.33
CA ILE A 80 -1.81 33.60 1.72
C ILE A 80 -2.36 34.94 2.21
N GLU A 81 -2.43 35.94 1.34
CA GLU A 81 -3.00 37.25 1.69
C GLU A 81 -4.49 37.18 1.99
N LEU A 82 -5.22 36.19 1.47
CA LEU A 82 -6.65 35.99 1.74
C LEU A 82 -6.92 35.36 3.11
N LEU A 83 -5.93 34.73 3.72
CA LEU A 83 -6.10 34.12 5.04
C LEU A 83 -6.43 35.20 6.06
N ARG A 84 -7.43 34.99 6.91
CA ARG A 84 -7.72 35.88 8.02
C ARG A 84 -6.68 35.70 9.15
N ASP A 85 -6.55 36.73 9.98
CA ASP A 85 -5.73 36.66 11.18
C ASP A 85 -6.26 35.57 12.13
N GLY A 86 -5.36 34.74 12.66
CA GLY A 86 -5.69 33.60 13.50
C GLY A 86 -6.19 32.36 12.73
N ALA A 87 -6.20 32.38 11.39
CA ALA A 87 -6.57 31.22 10.60
C ALA A 87 -5.54 30.08 10.71
N VAL A 88 -6.03 28.86 10.59
CA VAL A 88 -5.19 27.65 10.47
C VAL A 88 -5.22 27.17 9.01
N LEU A 89 -4.05 27.06 8.40
CA LEU A 89 -3.87 26.47 7.07
C LEU A 89 -3.31 25.05 7.19
N VAL A 90 -3.91 24.10 6.51
CA VAL A 90 -3.41 22.72 6.38
C VAL A 90 -3.23 22.40 4.92
N SER A 91 -1.99 22.18 4.49
CA SER A 91 -1.68 21.83 3.10
C SER A 91 -0.34 21.08 2.98
N THR A 92 0.05 20.73 1.75
CA THR A 92 1.41 20.27 1.46
C THR A 92 2.31 21.51 1.32
N LEU A 93 3.25 21.73 2.24
CA LEU A 93 4.08 22.95 2.28
C LEU A 93 5.52 22.73 1.82
N SER A 94 6.05 21.51 1.94
CA SER A 94 7.46 21.15 1.69
C SER A 94 8.45 22.07 2.42
N PRO A 95 8.34 22.27 3.74
CA PRO A 95 9.05 23.32 4.46
C PRO A 95 10.59 23.19 4.39
N ALA A 96 11.11 21.98 4.22
CA ALA A 96 12.55 21.76 4.03
C ALA A 96 13.07 22.23 2.66
N LEU A 97 12.20 22.27 1.64
CA LEU A 97 12.57 22.62 0.27
C LEU A 97 12.15 24.06 -0.11
N ASP A 98 11.29 24.67 0.68
CA ASP A 98 10.72 25.99 0.40
C ASP A 98 10.72 26.90 1.66
N PRO A 99 11.91 27.33 2.10
CA PRO A 99 12.04 28.23 3.26
C PRO A 99 11.44 29.62 3.01
N GLU A 100 11.26 30.01 1.74
CA GLU A 100 10.62 31.28 1.36
C GLU A 100 9.13 31.27 1.71
N LEU A 101 8.43 30.19 1.35
CA LEU A 101 7.04 29.99 1.70
C LEU A 101 6.85 30.03 3.23
N VAL A 102 7.75 29.40 3.98
CA VAL A 102 7.71 29.41 5.45
C VAL A 102 7.81 30.84 6.00
N ARG A 103 8.73 31.65 5.44
CA ARG A 103 8.87 33.07 5.82
C ARG A 103 7.64 33.91 5.45
N THR A 104 7.05 33.66 4.29
CA THR A 104 5.83 34.35 3.84
C THR A 104 4.65 34.04 4.76
N LEU A 105 4.49 32.79 5.18
CA LEU A 105 3.46 32.38 6.14
C LEU A 105 3.71 33.01 7.51
N ALA A 106 4.96 33.05 7.98
CA ALA A 106 5.33 33.62 9.27
C ALA A 106 5.20 35.16 9.31
N ALA A 107 5.13 35.84 8.15
CA ALA A 107 4.84 37.27 8.11
C ALA A 107 3.38 37.62 8.45
N ARG A 108 2.52 36.62 8.62
CA ARG A 108 1.10 36.74 8.97
C ARG A 108 0.82 36.07 10.32
N PRO A 109 -0.12 36.57 11.13
CA PRO A 109 -0.54 35.92 12.38
C PRO A 109 -1.44 34.71 12.07
N VAL A 110 -0.89 33.72 11.39
CA VAL A 110 -1.57 32.47 11.00
C VAL A 110 -0.81 31.26 11.54
N THR A 111 -1.50 30.13 11.63
CA THR A 111 -0.90 28.84 11.96
C THR A 111 -0.90 27.96 10.72
N ALA A 112 0.23 27.33 10.39
CA ALA A 112 0.37 26.50 9.21
C ALA A 112 0.88 25.09 9.56
N LEU A 113 0.13 24.06 9.14
CA LEU A 113 0.47 22.66 9.32
C LEU A 113 0.78 22.02 7.97
N ALA A 114 1.94 21.35 7.88
CA ALA A 114 2.40 20.69 6.68
C ALA A 114 2.02 19.20 6.69
N MET A 115 1.16 18.78 5.76
CA MET A 115 0.79 17.37 5.60
C MET A 115 1.95 16.47 5.15
N ASP A 116 2.95 17.02 4.52
CA ASP A 116 4.16 16.34 4.10
C ASP A 116 5.29 16.35 5.16
N ALA A 117 5.03 16.94 6.33
CA ALA A 117 5.92 16.90 7.50
C ALA A 117 5.45 15.89 8.57
N VAL A 118 4.50 15.03 8.26
CA VAL A 118 4.02 13.96 9.16
C VAL A 118 5.19 13.07 9.57
N PRO A 119 5.44 12.87 10.90
CA PRO A 119 6.53 12.02 11.36
C PRO A 119 6.24 10.54 11.06
N ARG A 120 7.30 9.79 10.71
CA ARG A 120 7.21 8.36 10.35
C ARG A 120 7.14 7.46 11.57
N ILE A 121 6.06 7.56 12.30
CA ILE A 121 5.74 6.70 13.45
C ILE A 121 4.39 6.02 13.24
N SER A 122 4.18 4.85 13.83
CA SER A 122 2.98 4.02 13.62
C SER A 122 1.67 4.78 13.90
N ARG A 123 1.66 5.66 14.93
CA ARG A 123 0.50 6.47 15.31
C ARG A 123 0.11 7.50 14.24
N ALA A 124 1.06 7.97 13.45
CA ALA A 124 0.84 8.99 12.42
C ALA A 124 0.56 8.41 11.02
N GLN A 125 0.58 7.08 10.86
CA GLN A 125 0.43 6.42 9.57
C GLN A 125 -0.86 6.82 8.84
N SER A 126 -1.97 7.03 9.56
CA SER A 126 -3.24 7.44 8.97
C SER A 126 -3.26 8.89 8.45
N LEU A 127 -2.24 9.68 8.76
CA LEU A 127 -2.04 11.07 8.33
C LEU A 127 -1.10 11.17 7.12
N ASP A 128 -0.37 10.09 6.77
CA ASP A 128 0.71 10.11 5.78
C ASP A 128 0.17 10.23 4.35
N VAL A 129 0.02 11.46 3.89
CA VAL A 129 -0.40 11.78 2.51
C VAL A 129 0.64 11.36 1.49
N LEU A 130 1.93 11.38 1.84
CA LEU A 130 2.99 10.98 0.91
C LEU A 130 2.87 9.50 0.57
N SER A 131 2.62 8.64 1.56
CA SER A 131 2.39 7.22 1.33
C SER A 131 1.07 6.97 0.59
N SER A 132 -0.01 7.70 0.91
CA SER A 132 -1.29 7.59 0.20
C SER A 132 -1.14 7.94 -1.28
N MET A 133 -0.47 9.03 -1.59
CA MET A 133 -0.23 9.46 -2.97
C MET A 133 0.78 8.56 -3.70
N ALA A 134 1.82 8.07 -3.02
CA ALA A 134 2.77 7.13 -3.59
C ALA A 134 2.11 5.82 -4.02
N ASN A 135 1.14 5.31 -3.26
CA ASN A 135 0.37 4.12 -3.63
C ASN A 135 -0.40 4.33 -4.94
N ILE A 136 -1.13 5.46 -5.05
CA ILE A 136 -1.85 5.83 -6.28
C ILE A 136 -0.88 6.00 -7.45
N ALA A 137 0.26 6.66 -7.22
CA ALA A 137 1.27 6.88 -8.24
C ALA A 137 1.81 5.56 -8.81
N GLY A 138 2.11 4.58 -7.95
CA GLY A 138 2.56 3.25 -8.37
C GLY A 138 1.52 2.51 -9.21
N TYR A 139 0.26 2.53 -8.79
CA TYR A 139 -0.85 2.01 -9.60
C TYR A 139 -0.92 2.71 -10.96
N ARG A 140 -0.93 4.06 -10.96
CA ARG A 140 -1.09 4.84 -12.19
C ARG A 140 0.10 4.66 -13.14
N ALA A 141 1.32 4.52 -12.62
CA ALA A 141 2.50 4.25 -13.44
C ALA A 141 2.33 3.00 -14.32
N VAL A 142 1.77 1.92 -13.75
CA VAL A 142 1.46 0.70 -14.50
C VAL A 142 0.39 0.93 -15.57
N ILE A 143 -0.65 1.71 -15.26
CA ILE A 143 -1.71 2.02 -16.23
C ILE A 143 -1.18 2.88 -17.38
N GLU A 144 -0.31 3.86 -17.11
CA GLU A 144 0.36 4.66 -18.16
C GLU A 144 1.26 3.77 -19.03
N ALA A 145 2.03 2.87 -18.39
CA ALA A 145 2.84 1.90 -19.11
C ALA A 145 1.98 1.00 -19.99
N ALA A 146 0.87 0.48 -19.47
CA ALA A 146 -0.05 -0.38 -20.21
C ALA A 146 -0.68 0.33 -21.42
N HIS A 147 -1.05 1.61 -21.25
CA HIS A 147 -1.59 2.43 -22.33
C HIS A 147 -0.56 2.66 -23.45
N ALA A 148 0.70 2.94 -23.09
CA ALA A 148 1.75 3.25 -24.05
C ALA A 148 2.37 1.99 -24.70
N PHE A 149 2.30 0.84 -24.06
CA PHE A 149 3.01 -0.38 -24.47
C PHE A 149 2.50 -1.00 -25.78
N GLY A 150 1.23 -0.81 -26.14
CA GLY A 150 0.65 -1.29 -27.40
C GLY A 150 0.58 -2.81 -27.56
N ARG A 151 0.90 -3.61 -26.51
CA ARG A 151 0.81 -5.07 -26.45
C ARG A 151 0.07 -5.54 -25.19
N PHE A 152 -0.27 -6.83 -25.13
CA PHE A 152 -0.95 -7.39 -23.96
C PHE A 152 -0.03 -7.44 -22.72
N PHE A 153 -0.57 -7.13 -21.56
CA PHE A 153 0.11 -7.41 -20.29
C PHE A 153 0.02 -8.88 -19.90
N THR A 154 -1.16 -9.48 -20.05
CA THR A 154 -1.37 -10.89 -19.74
C THR A 154 -1.04 -11.78 -20.96
N GLY A 155 -0.64 -13.01 -20.70
CA GLY A 155 -0.55 -14.03 -21.75
C GLY A 155 -1.91 -14.31 -22.38
N GLN A 156 -1.95 -14.44 -23.72
CA GLN A 156 -3.18 -14.68 -24.46
C GLN A 156 -3.05 -15.91 -25.36
N VAL A 157 -4.17 -16.61 -25.53
CA VAL A 157 -4.32 -17.66 -26.55
C VAL A 157 -5.37 -17.19 -27.54
N THR A 158 -4.97 -16.97 -28.79
CA THR A 158 -5.82 -16.44 -29.85
C THR A 158 -5.95 -17.46 -30.98
N ALA A 159 -6.86 -17.21 -31.91
CA ALA A 159 -6.94 -18.02 -33.14
C ALA A 159 -5.63 -17.98 -33.97
N ALA A 160 -4.84 -16.92 -33.84
CA ALA A 160 -3.55 -16.75 -34.51
C ALA A 160 -2.35 -17.33 -33.72
N GLY A 161 -2.61 -17.90 -32.55
CA GLY A 161 -1.56 -18.52 -31.72
C GLY A 161 -1.44 -17.92 -30.31
N LYS A 162 -0.36 -18.26 -29.62
CA LYS A 162 -0.07 -17.85 -28.25
C LYS A 162 0.73 -16.54 -28.23
N VAL A 163 0.35 -15.61 -27.36
CA VAL A 163 1.10 -14.39 -27.07
C VAL A 163 1.60 -14.47 -25.63
N PRO A 164 2.91 -14.36 -25.38
CA PRO A 164 3.46 -14.39 -24.02
C PRO A 164 3.05 -13.14 -23.24
N PRO A 165 3.01 -13.20 -21.89
CA PRO A 165 2.78 -12.03 -21.05
C PRO A 165 3.94 -11.03 -21.15
N ALA A 166 3.65 -9.77 -20.90
CA ALA A 166 4.66 -8.72 -20.75
C ALA A 166 5.56 -9.01 -19.54
N LYS A 167 6.83 -8.63 -19.65
CA LYS A 167 7.81 -8.68 -18.56
C LYS A 167 8.03 -7.26 -18.03
N VAL A 168 7.83 -7.07 -16.74
CA VAL A 168 7.93 -5.77 -16.07
C VAL A 168 9.04 -5.83 -15.02
N LEU A 169 9.94 -4.86 -15.05
CA LEU A 169 10.92 -4.62 -13.98
C LEU A 169 10.49 -3.40 -13.17
N VAL A 170 10.38 -3.57 -11.84
CA VAL A 170 10.14 -2.47 -10.90
C VAL A 170 11.40 -2.21 -10.10
N ALA A 171 12.00 -1.04 -10.27
CA ALA A 171 13.20 -0.60 -9.56
C ALA A 171 12.82 0.27 -8.36
N GLY A 172 12.86 -0.33 -7.18
CA GLY A 172 12.40 0.21 -5.90
C GLY A 172 11.10 -0.47 -5.44
N ALA A 173 11.10 -1.01 -4.22
CA ALA A 173 9.95 -1.67 -3.58
C ALA A 173 9.47 -0.90 -2.34
N GLY A 174 9.45 0.44 -2.42
CA GLY A 174 8.72 1.29 -1.48
C GLY A 174 7.21 1.22 -1.73
N VAL A 175 6.43 2.11 -1.12
CA VAL A 175 4.95 2.11 -1.25
C VAL A 175 4.51 2.17 -2.72
N ALA A 176 5.12 3.04 -3.53
CA ALA A 176 4.83 3.14 -4.95
C ALA A 176 5.24 1.88 -5.74
N GLY A 177 6.43 1.35 -5.47
CA GLY A 177 6.92 0.15 -6.12
C GLY A 177 6.07 -1.09 -5.80
N LEU A 178 5.70 -1.28 -4.54
CA LEU A 178 4.80 -2.38 -4.14
C LEU A 178 3.42 -2.27 -4.80
N ALA A 179 2.87 -1.04 -4.90
CA ALA A 179 1.63 -0.81 -5.62
C ALA A 179 1.76 -1.13 -7.12
N ALA A 180 2.90 -0.75 -7.74
CA ALA A 180 3.18 -1.09 -9.14
C ALA A 180 3.33 -2.61 -9.35
N ILE A 181 4.05 -3.31 -8.45
CA ILE A 181 4.20 -4.78 -8.51
C ILE A 181 2.84 -5.47 -8.46
N GLY A 182 2.00 -5.14 -7.45
CA GLY A 182 0.68 -5.73 -7.31
C GLY A 182 -0.23 -5.44 -8.51
N THR A 183 -0.18 -4.22 -9.05
CA THR A 183 -0.99 -3.82 -10.21
C THR A 183 -0.54 -4.56 -11.47
N ALA A 184 0.76 -4.58 -11.77
CA ALA A 184 1.28 -5.26 -12.96
C ALA A 184 1.04 -6.78 -12.91
N SER A 185 1.21 -7.39 -11.73
CA SER A 185 0.89 -8.79 -11.48
C SER A 185 -0.62 -9.07 -11.69
N SER A 186 -1.49 -8.19 -11.19
CA SER A 186 -2.95 -8.30 -11.37
C SER A 186 -3.37 -8.18 -12.84
N LEU A 187 -2.64 -7.42 -13.65
CA LEU A 187 -2.82 -7.35 -15.11
C LEU A 187 -2.24 -8.57 -15.84
N GLY A 188 -1.63 -9.52 -15.14
CA GLY A 188 -1.11 -10.77 -15.69
C GLY A 188 0.28 -10.68 -16.29
N ALA A 189 1.06 -9.66 -15.97
CA ALA A 189 2.47 -9.56 -16.37
C ALA A 189 3.36 -10.46 -15.52
N VAL A 190 4.52 -10.85 -16.06
CA VAL A 190 5.62 -11.43 -15.29
C VAL A 190 6.41 -10.27 -14.67
N VAL A 191 6.34 -10.13 -13.34
CA VAL A 191 6.90 -9.00 -12.63
C VAL A 191 8.19 -9.40 -11.91
N ARG A 192 9.26 -8.66 -12.15
CA ARG A 192 10.50 -8.69 -11.38
C ARG A 192 10.66 -7.38 -10.66
N ALA A 193 11.22 -7.42 -9.46
CA ALA A 193 11.45 -6.20 -8.70
C ALA A 193 12.76 -6.27 -7.92
N THR A 194 13.38 -5.11 -7.73
CA THR A 194 14.61 -4.97 -6.96
C THR A 194 14.50 -3.80 -5.98
N ASP A 195 15.18 -3.93 -4.84
CA ASP A 195 15.33 -2.87 -3.84
C ASP A 195 16.68 -3.06 -3.15
N VAL A 196 17.25 -1.99 -2.64
CA VAL A 196 18.51 -2.04 -1.87
C VAL A 196 18.33 -2.73 -0.51
N ARG A 197 17.10 -2.85 -0.04
CA ARG A 197 16.72 -3.49 1.22
C ARG A 197 16.29 -4.94 0.97
N PRO A 198 17.07 -5.93 1.40
CA PRO A 198 16.76 -7.34 1.15
C PRO A 198 15.50 -7.82 1.91
N GLU A 199 15.12 -7.16 3.00
CA GLU A 199 13.93 -7.51 3.80
C GLU A 199 12.60 -7.33 3.07
N VAL A 200 12.57 -6.57 1.94
CA VAL A 200 11.35 -6.39 1.13
C VAL A 200 11.07 -7.57 0.18
N ALA A 201 11.97 -8.53 0.06
CA ALA A 201 11.83 -9.67 -0.84
C ALA A 201 10.53 -10.46 -0.60
N GLU A 202 10.16 -10.69 0.67
CA GLU A 202 8.91 -11.35 1.03
C GLU A 202 7.67 -10.54 0.63
N GLN A 203 7.74 -9.21 0.74
CA GLN A 203 6.65 -8.32 0.33
C GLN A 203 6.47 -8.36 -1.19
N ILE A 204 7.56 -8.34 -1.96
CA ILE A 204 7.54 -8.48 -3.42
C ILE A 204 6.89 -9.81 -3.82
N ALA A 205 7.33 -10.91 -3.21
CA ALA A 205 6.79 -12.25 -3.50
C ALA A 205 5.30 -12.35 -3.15
N SER A 206 4.86 -11.75 -2.04
CA SER A 206 3.46 -11.75 -1.62
C SER A 206 2.51 -11.04 -2.61
N LEU A 207 3.05 -10.10 -3.41
CA LEU A 207 2.32 -9.37 -4.45
C LEU A 207 2.45 -10.01 -5.84
N GLY A 208 3.09 -11.19 -5.94
CA GLY A 208 3.25 -11.93 -7.18
C GLY A 208 4.46 -11.50 -8.02
N GLY A 209 5.41 -10.76 -7.44
CA GLY A 209 6.68 -10.39 -8.07
C GLY A 209 7.82 -11.35 -7.70
N GLU A 210 8.82 -11.46 -8.58
CA GLU A 210 10.09 -12.12 -8.33
C GLU A 210 11.12 -11.09 -7.86
N TYR A 211 11.75 -11.31 -6.70
CA TYR A 211 12.81 -10.45 -6.21
C TYR A 211 14.13 -10.72 -6.95
N VAL A 212 14.69 -9.67 -7.56
CA VAL A 212 16.01 -9.69 -8.19
C VAL A 212 16.98 -8.93 -7.28
N GLY A 213 17.75 -9.67 -6.50
CA GLY A 213 18.77 -9.09 -5.61
C GLY A 213 20.04 -8.73 -6.33
N VAL A 214 20.71 -7.66 -5.89
CA VAL A 214 22.11 -7.41 -6.25
C VAL A 214 22.95 -8.43 -5.51
N PRO A 215 23.82 -9.24 -6.17
CA PRO A 215 24.65 -10.23 -5.49
C PRO A 215 25.45 -9.57 -4.36
N ALA A 216 25.25 -10.05 -3.12
CA ALA A 216 25.86 -9.46 -1.94
C ALA A 216 27.24 -10.08 -1.66
N ASP A 217 28.21 -9.21 -1.37
CA ASP A 217 29.39 -9.64 -0.60
C ASP A 217 29.46 -8.99 0.79
N GLU A 218 28.65 -7.96 1.11
CA GLU A 218 28.57 -7.42 2.47
C GLU A 218 27.28 -6.62 2.74
N GLN A 219 26.82 -6.72 3.98
CA GLN A 219 25.58 -6.15 4.52
C GLN A 219 25.71 -4.63 4.71
N SER A 220 24.80 -3.87 4.12
CA SER A 220 24.54 -2.48 4.53
C SER A 220 23.23 -2.44 5.31
N ALA A 221 23.33 -2.43 6.63
CA ALA A 221 22.20 -2.21 7.53
C ALA A 221 21.88 -0.71 7.58
N GLY A 222 20.79 -0.28 6.96
CA GLY A 222 20.28 1.09 7.01
C GLY A 222 18.91 1.15 7.69
N GLY A 223 18.87 1.68 8.93
CA GLY A 223 17.71 1.68 9.83
C GLY A 223 16.69 2.83 9.71
N THR A 224 16.49 3.48 8.55
CA THR A 224 15.60 4.67 8.44
C THR A 224 14.36 4.50 7.57
N GLY A 225 14.07 3.28 7.08
CA GLY A 225 12.91 3.03 6.22
C GLY A 225 13.03 3.58 4.78
N TYR A 226 14.09 4.35 4.47
CA TYR A 226 14.54 4.71 3.13
C TYR A 226 15.85 4.00 2.80
N ALA A 227 16.09 3.80 1.50
CA ALA A 227 17.38 3.35 1.01
C ALA A 227 18.49 4.36 1.42
N GLY A 228 19.51 3.87 2.11
CA GLY A 228 20.70 4.66 2.45
C GLY A 228 21.61 4.90 1.23
N VAL A 229 22.68 5.67 1.44
CA VAL A 229 23.73 5.84 0.41
C VAL A 229 24.45 4.50 0.25
N THR A 230 24.49 3.99 -0.98
CA THR A 230 25.14 2.74 -1.36
C THR A 230 26.66 2.93 -1.55
N SER A 231 27.42 1.84 -1.46
CA SER A 231 28.86 1.87 -1.78
C SER A 231 29.06 1.86 -3.30
N GLU A 232 30.18 2.43 -3.78
CA GLU A 232 30.52 2.40 -5.21
C GLU A 232 30.57 0.99 -5.81
N ASP A 233 30.94 0.00 -4.99
CA ASP A 233 30.98 -1.39 -5.42
C ASP A 233 29.57 -1.99 -5.57
N TYR A 234 28.67 -1.65 -4.65
CA TYR A 234 27.26 -1.99 -4.78
C TYR A 234 26.68 -1.36 -6.05
N ASP A 235 26.95 -0.08 -6.31
CA ASP A 235 26.42 0.63 -7.47
C ASP A 235 26.91 0.02 -8.79
N ARG A 236 28.16 -0.43 -8.87
CA ARG A 236 28.68 -1.17 -10.03
C ARG A 236 27.97 -2.51 -10.26
N ARG A 237 27.73 -3.26 -9.19
CA ARG A 237 27.00 -4.54 -9.27
C ARG A 237 25.53 -4.33 -9.64
N ALA A 238 24.89 -3.33 -9.05
CA ALA A 238 23.53 -2.94 -9.38
C ALA A 238 23.41 -2.53 -10.86
N ALA A 239 24.34 -1.72 -11.36
CA ALA A 239 24.36 -1.33 -12.77
C ALA A 239 24.46 -2.53 -13.72
N ARG A 240 25.28 -3.55 -13.40
CA ARG A 240 25.34 -4.79 -14.20
C ARG A 240 24.01 -5.55 -14.16
N MET A 241 23.42 -5.70 -12.99
CA MET A 241 22.10 -6.33 -12.83
C MET A 241 21.04 -5.60 -13.65
N TYR A 242 20.97 -4.26 -13.56
CA TYR A 242 20.04 -3.48 -14.40
C TYR A 242 20.29 -3.69 -15.89
N ALA A 243 21.55 -3.64 -16.34
CA ALA A 243 21.91 -3.84 -17.75
C ALA A 243 21.52 -5.25 -18.28
N GLU A 244 21.53 -6.27 -17.43
CA GLU A 244 21.02 -7.60 -17.78
C GLU A 244 19.49 -7.62 -17.85
N GLN A 245 18.82 -7.07 -16.86
CA GLN A 245 17.36 -7.11 -16.77
C GLN A 245 16.69 -6.32 -17.90
N VAL A 246 17.16 -5.11 -18.23
CA VAL A 246 16.53 -4.26 -19.25
C VAL A 246 16.54 -4.85 -20.66
N ARG A 247 17.46 -5.78 -20.95
CA ARG A 247 17.51 -6.49 -22.24
C ARG A 247 16.40 -7.52 -22.40
N ASP A 248 15.88 -8.03 -21.29
CA ASP A 248 14.88 -9.11 -21.28
C ASP A 248 13.46 -8.59 -20.99
N VAL A 249 13.31 -7.43 -20.34
CA VAL A 249 12.00 -6.89 -20.00
C VAL A 249 11.43 -5.99 -21.09
N ASP A 250 10.11 -5.85 -21.07
CA ASP A 250 9.37 -4.99 -21.99
C ASP A 250 9.08 -3.63 -21.37
N ILE A 251 8.93 -3.59 -20.03
CA ILE A 251 8.53 -2.40 -19.28
C ILE A 251 9.44 -2.24 -18.07
N VAL A 252 9.86 -1.00 -17.79
CA VAL A 252 10.60 -0.62 -16.58
C VAL A 252 9.82 0.46 -15.84
N ILE A 253 9.64 0.30 -14.53
CA ILE A 253 9.06 1.32 -13.65
C ILE A 253 10.09 1.64 -12.58
N THR A 254 10.56 2.89 -12.51
CA THR A 254 11.55 3.32 -11.52
C THR A 254 10.91 4.19 -10.45
N THR A 255 11.18 3.87 -9.18
CA THR A 255 10.59 4.56 -8.02
C THR A 255 11.62 5.01 -7.00
N ALA A 256 12.92 5.01 -7.35
CA ALA A 256 13.99 5.31 -6.41
C ALA A 256 14.09 6.82 -6.17
N LEU A 257 13.71 7.23 -4.97
CA LEU A 257 13.77 8.61 -4.51
C LEU A 257 14.52 8.67 -3.17
N ILE A 258 15.41 9.66 -3.06
CA ILE A 258 16.06 10.00 -1.80
C ILE A 258 15.56 11.38 -1.40
N PRO A 259 14.84 11.53 -0.28
CA PRO A 259 14.31 12.81 0.14
C PRO A 259 15.38 13.89 0.25
N GLY A 260 15.14 15.06 -0.34
CA GLY A 260 16.04 16.21 -0.29
C GLY A 260 17.31 16.10 -1.15
N ARG A 261 17.41 15.09 -2.02
CA ARG A 261 18.54 14.90 -2.95
C ARG A 261 18.05 14.62 -4.37
N PRO A 262 18.88 14.88 -5.40
CA PRO A 262 18.60 14.40 -6.75
C PRO A 262 18.41 12.89 -6.77
N ALA A 263 17.51 12.41 -7.66
CA ALA A 263 17.26 10.99 -7.83
C ALA A 263 18.52 10.27 -8.36
N PRO A 264 18.82 9.06 -7.86
CA PRO A 264 19.94 8.29 -8.38
C PRO A 264 19.66 7.85 -9.82
N ARG A 265 20.69 7.89 -10.68
CA ARG A 265 20.61 7.38 -12.05
C ARG A 265 20.74 5.87 -12.03
N LEU A 266 19.63 5.15 -12.25
CA LEU A 266 19.58 3.69 -12.25
C LEU A 266 19.75 3.11 -13.66
N ILE A 267 19.12 3.74 -14.65
CA ILE A 267 19.09 3.27 -16.04
C ILE A 267 19.86 4.29 -16.89
N ALA A 268 21.03 3.88 -17.34
CA ALA A 268 21.90 4.68 -18.18
C ALA A 268 21.46 4.66 -19.66
N GLU A 269 22.02 5.55 -20.48
CA GLU A 269 21.62 5.72 -21.89
C GLU A 269 21.83 4.43 -22.70
N GLU A 270 22.96 3.75 -22.50
CA GLU A 270 23.27 2.47 -23.17
C GLU A 270 22.31 1.36 -22.75
N MET A 271 21.79 1.39 -21.53
CA MET A 271 20.77 0.45 -21.07
C MET A 271 19.43 0.71 -21.78
N VAL A 272 19.00 1.97 -21.86
CA VAL A 272 17.81 2.36 -22.63
C VAL A 272 17.95 1.94 -24.09
N ALA A 273 19.11 2.21 -24.71
CA ALA A 273 19.39 1.84 -26.10
C ALA A 273 19.39 0.32 -26.33
N SER A 274 19.64 -0.49 -25.29
CA SER A 274 19.64 -1.97 -25.39
C SER A 274 18.24 -2.59 -25.27
N MET A 275 17.23 -1.82 -24.93
CA MET A 275 15.84 -2.29 -24.84
C MET A 275 15.25 -2.49 -26.24
N ARG A 276 14.23 -3.36 -26.31
CA ARG A 276 13.53 -3.65 -27.57
C ARG A 276 12.70 -2.45 -28.03
N PRO A 277 12.58 -2.17 -29.33
CA PRO A 277 11.65 -1.19 -29.87
C PRO A 277 10.20 -1.48 -29.37
N GLY A 278 9.50 -0.42 -28.96
CA GLY A 278 8.17 -0.50 -28.36
C GLY A 278 8.18 -0.83 -26.87
N SER A 279 9.33 -0.90 -26.22
CA SER A 279 9.44 -0.97 -24.77
C SER A 279 9.06 0.39 -24.14
N VAL A 280 8.60 0.34 -22.88
CA VAL A 280 8.15 1.52 -22.13
C VAL A 280 8.91 1.64 -20.81
N ILE A 281 9.34 2.84 -20.48
CA ILE A 281 9.89 3.17 -19.17
C ILE A 281 9.00 4.23 -18.53
N VAL A 282 8.62 4.02 -17.27
CA VAL A 282 7.96 5.06 -16.45
C VAL A 282 8.92 5.48 -15.36
N ASP A 283 9.40 6.72 -15.45
CA ASP A 283 10.30 7.31 -14.47
C ASP A 283 9.53 8.15 -13.47
N MET A 284 9.21 7.57 -12.31
CA MET A 284 8.48 8.28 -11.26
C MET A 284 9.33 9.29 -10.50
N ALA A 285 10.63 9.34 -10.76
CA ALA A 285 11.58 10.28 -10.16
C ALA A 285 11.89 11.48 -11.05
N ALA A 286 11.21 11.64 -12.19
CA ALA A 286 11.49 12.67 -13.21
C ALA A 286 11.55 14.10 -12.64
N ALA A 287 10.68 14.44 -11.66
CA ALA A 287 10.66 15.74 -10.99
C ALA A 287 11.97 16.07 -10.23
N GLN A 288 12.78 15.05 -9.87
CA GLN A 288 14.01 15.19 -9.07
C GLN A 288 15.25 14.77 -9.85
N GLY A 289 15.25 14.98 -11.16
CA GLY A 289 16.35 14.66 -12.06
C GLY A 289 16.28 13.29 -12.73
N GLY A 290 15.34 12.45 -12.31
CA GLY A 290 15.03 11.16 -12.93
C GLY A 290 16.02 10.04 -12.65
N ASN A 291 15.47 8.80 -12.60
CA ASN A 291 16.26 7.57 -12.49
C ASN A 291 16.76 7.09 -13.86
N VAL A 292 16.23 7.63 -14.95
CA VAL A 292 16.42 7.15 -16.32
C VAL A 292 17.09 8.21 -17.18
N ALA A 293 18.10 7.83 -17.96
CA ALA A 293 18.69 8.73 -18.93
C ALA A 293 17.67 9.09 -20.03
N GLY A 294 17.58 10.37 -20.36
CA GLY A 294 16.61 10.89 -21.34
C GLY A 294 15.20 11.11 -20.80
N SER A 295 14.96 10.90 -19.50
CA SER A 295 13.70 11.28 -18.86
C SER A 295 13.55 12.79 -18.79
N VAL A 296 12.39 13.31 -19.18
CA VAL A 296 12.06 14.75 -19.15
C VAL A 296 10.77 14.93 -18.33
N PRO A 297 10.77 15.82 -17.32
CA PRO A 297 9.59 16.09 -16.50
C PRO A 297 8.36 16.44 -17.34
N ASP A 298 7.23 15.81 -17.01
CA ASP A 298 5.90 15.98 -17.63
C ASP A 298 5.82 15.67 -19.13
N GLN A 299 6.82 14.97 -19.68
CA GLN A 299 6.84 14.60 -21.09
C GLN A 299 6.91 13.09 -21.30
N VAL A 300 6.48 12.69 -22.50
CA VAL A 300 6.74 11.36 -23.06
C VAL A 300 7.77 11.54 -24.17
N VAL A 301 8.94 10.95 -23.99
CA VAL A 301 10.04 11.01 -24.97
C VAL A 301 10.20 9.65 -25.63
N THR A 302 10.17 9.59 -26.95
CA THR A 302 10.49 8.37 -27.69
C THR A 302 11.93 8.47 -28.19
N THR A 303 12.75 7.50 -27.78
CA THR A 303 14.16 7.44 -28.20
C THR A 303 14.31 7.01 -29.66
N PRO A 304 15.47 7.27 -30.31
CA PRO A 304 15.72 6.76 -31.66
C PRO A 304 15.60 5.23 -31.80
N GLY A 305 15.82 4.49 -30.69
CA GLY A 305 15.62 3.03 -30.61
C GLY A 305 14.16 2.59 -30.46
N GLY A 306 13.20 3.55 -30.43
CA GLY A 306 11.77 3.26 -30.31
C GLY A 306 11.32 2.90 -28.88
N VAL A 307 12.07 3.29 -27.85
CA VAL A 307 11.70 3.15 -26.44
C VAL A 307 10.99 4.42 -25.99
N SER A 308 9.81 4.28 -25.38
CA SER A 308 9.05 5.40 -24.83
C SER A 308 9.39 5.61 -23.36
N ILE A 309 9.84 6.81 -22.98
CA ILE A 309 10.13 7.21 -21.59
C ILE A 309 9.05 8.18 -21.13
N ILE A 310 8.31 7.81 -20.11
CA ILE A 310 7.23 8.59 -19.50
C ILE A 310 7.75 9.23 -18.21
N GLY A 311 7.84 10.57 -18.20
CA GLY A 311 8.36 11.37 -17.08
C GLY A 311 7.28 12.17 -16.35
N TYR A 312 6.05 11.67 -16.23
CA TYR A 312 4.98 12.39 -15.54
C TYR A 312 5.29 12.62 -14.06
N THR A 313 5.23 13.87 -13.62
CA THR A 313 5.61 14.29 -12.26
C THR A 313 4.46 14.20 -11.26
N ASP A 314 3.21 14.24 -11.72
CA ASP A 314 2.01 14.09 -10.89
C ASP A 314 1.11 12.95 -11.37
N LEU A 315 1.57 11.72 -11.13
CA LEU A 315 0.77 10.52 -11.39
C LEU A 315 -0.50 10.42 -10.52
N PRO A 316 -0.50 10.84 -9.23
CA PRO A 316 -1.73 10.85 -8.42
C PRO A 316 -2.81 11.78 -8.98
N GLY A 317 -2.46 12.95 -9.48
CA GLY A 317 -3.41 13.89 -10.10
C GLY A 317 -4.10 13.34 -11.34
N ARG A 318 -3.54 12.30 -11.97
CA ARG A 318 -4.16 11.58 -13.10
C ARG A 318 -5.23 10.55 -12.66
N LEU A 319 -5.50 10.46 -11.35
CA LEU A 319 -6.62 9.74 -10.71
C LEU A 319 -7.31 10.66 -9.69
N PRO A 320 -7.81 11.82 -10.12
CA PRO A 320 -8.15 12.93 -9.23
C PRO A 320 -9.21 12.57 -8.19
N GLY A 321 -10.24 11.83 -8.56
CA GLY A 321 -11.30 11.43 -7.62
C GLY A 321 -10.77 10.54 -6.49
N GLN A 322 -9.96 9.53 -6.84
CA GLN A 322 -9.39 8.62 -5.86
C GLN A 322 -8.33 9.30 -5.00
N ALA A 323 -7.48 10.13 -5.62
CA ALA A 323 -6.45 10.89 -4.92
C ALA A 323 -7.06 11.89 -3.94
N SER A 324 -8.10 12.63 -4.34
CA SER A 324 -8.83 13.55 -3.45
C SER A 324 -9.49 12.81 -2.29
N GLN A 325 -10.07 11.63 -2.53
CA GLN A 325 -10.70 10.85 -1.47
C GLN A 325 -9.67 10.39 -0.42
N LEU A 326 -8.51 9.90 -0.83
CA LEU A 326 -7.47 9.45 0.11
C LEU A 326 -6.80 10.64 0.81
N PHE A 327 -6.46 11.69 0.08
CA PHE A 327 -5.90 12.92 0.65
C PHE A 327 -6.86 13.55 1.67
N GLY A 328 -8.13 13.71 1.30
CA GLY A 328 -9.17 14.23 2.19
C GLY A 328 -9.39 13.34 3.42
N THR A 329 -9.22 12.01 3.29
CA THR A 329 -9.27 11.11 4.45
C THR A 329 -8.09 11.33 5.39
N ASN A 330 -6.87 11.55 4.87
CA ASN A 330 -5.73 11.92 5.69
C ASN A 330 -5.97 13.26 6.42
N LEU A 331 -6.53 14.27 5.74
CA LEU A 331 -6.92 15.54 6.35
C LEU A 331 -7.98 15.37 7.46
N VAL A 332 -9.01 14.58 7.20
CA VAL A 332 -10.03 14.27 8.23
C VAL A 332 -9.40 13.59 9.45
N ASN A 333 -8.42 12.71 9.27
CA ASN A 333 -7.73 12.09 10.38
C ASN A 333 -6.90 13.11 11.18
N LEU A 334 -6.27 14.08 10.51
CA LEU A 334 -5.63 15.20 11.21
C LEU A 334 -6.66 16.04 11.98
N VAL A 335 -7.76 16.42 11.34
CA VAL A 335 -8.83 17.21 12.01
C VAL A 335 -9.40 16.45 13.21
N LYS A 336 -9.54 15.12 13.14
CA LYS A 336 -9.92 14.30 14.30
C LYS A 336 -8.89 14.37 15.44
N LEU A 337 -7.60 14.41 15.13
CA LEU A 337 -6.53 14.57 16.12
C LEU A 337 -6.58 15.96 16.78
N LEU A 338 -6.91 16.98 15.99
CA LEU A 338 -7.05 18.37 16.44
C LEU A 338 -8.42 18.65 17.13
N THR A 339 -9.34 17.68 17.17
CA THR A 339 -10.70 17.86 17.73
C THR A 339 -11.05 16.69 18.66
N PRO A 340 -10.34 16.54 19.79
CA PRO A 340 -10.53 15.39 20.67
C PRO A 340 -11.94 15.29 21.26
N ALA A 341 -12.62 16.42 21.50
CA ALA A 341 -13.99 16.49 22.02
C ALA A 341 -15.07 16.31 20.92
N LYS A 342 -14.72 16.36 19.64
CA LYS A 342 -15.64 16.32 18.49
C LYS A 342 -16.74 17.39 18.54
N ASP A 343 -16.39 18.58 19.01
CA ASP A 343 -17.26 19.73 19.28
C ASP A 343 -17.07 20.88 18.30
N GLY A 344 -16.34 20.63 17.19
CA GLY A 344 -16.02 21.66 16.21
C GLY A 344 -15.00 22.68 16.69
N GLN A 345 -14.30 22.43 17.81
CA GLN A 345 -13.25 23.30 18.32
C GLN A 345 -11.88 22.69 18.02
N LEU A 346 -11.02 23.50 17.40
CA LEU A 346 -9.66 23.09 17.05
C LEU A 346 -8.74 23.30 18.25
N VAL A 347 -8.09 22.23 18.69
CA VAL A 347 -7.10 22.25 19.79
C VAL A 347 -5.76 21.80 19.23
N LEU A 348 -4.79 22.71 19.18
CA LEU A 348 -3.42 22.43 18.77
C LEU A 348 -2.56 22.17 20.02
N ASP A 349 -2.13 20.93 20.19
CA ASP A 349 -1.25 20.47 21.27
C ASP A 349 0.18 20.30 20.74
N LEU A 350 1.10 21.18 21.12
CA LEU A 350 2.50 21.11 20.72
C LEU A 350 3.34 20.13 21.56
N ASP A 351 2.80 19.59 22.64
CA ASP A 351 3.43 18.50 23.39
C ASP A 351 3.21 17.16 22.68
N ASP A 352 2.17 17.09 21.82
CA ASP A 352 1.99 15.95 20.91
C ASP A 352 3.02 15.96 19.78
N VAL A 353 3.86 14.94 19.73
CA VAL A 353 4.96 14.79 18.76
C VAL A 353 4.50 14.91 17.31
N VAL A 354 3.28 14.42 16.98
CA VAL A 354 2.74 14.46 15.62
C VAL A 354 2.35 15.89 15.27
N GLN A 355 1.56 16.54 16.12
CA GLN A 355 1.10 17.91 15.90
C GLN A 355 2.30 18.87 15.87
N ARG A 356 3.27 18.70 16.78
CA ARG A 356 4.49 19.52 16.81
C ARG A 356 5.32 19.36 15.54
N ALA A 357 5.46 18.14 15.01
CA ALA A 357 6.23 17.90 13.80
C ALA A 357 5.57 18.51 12.54
N MET A 358 4.25 18.52 12.49
CA MET A 358 3.49 19.06 11.37
C MET A 358 3.35 20.59 11.43
N THR A 359 3.46 21.21 12.62
CA THR A 359 3.31 22.66 12.76
C THR A 359 4.57 23.38 12.33
N VAL A 360 4.49 24.07 11.19
CA VAL A 360 5.61 24.81 10.58
C VAL A 360 5.65 26.25 11.08
N VAL A 361 4.47 26.88 11.16
CA VAL A 361 4.29 28.25 11.68
C VAL A 361 3.14 28.22 12.69
N ARG A 362 3.25 28.95 13.81
CA ARG A 362 2.19 29.18 14.78
C ARG A 362 2.09 30.66 15.09
N ASP A 363 0.94 31.25 14.84
CA ASP A 363 0.66 32.68 15.14
C ASP A 363 1.77 33.62 14.65
N GLY A 364 2.36 33.35 13.47
CA GLY A 364 3.49 34.09 12.90
C GLY A 364 4.88 33.67 13.39
N GLU A 365 4.99 32.75 14.36
CA GLU A 365 6.27 32.22 14.82
C GLU A 365 6.67 30.97 13.99
N VAL A 366 7.92 30.95 13.48
CA VAL A 366 8.48 29.79 12.76
C VAL A 366 8.86 28.71 13.75
N LEU A 367 8.24 27.54 13.63
CA LEU A 367 8.52 26.36 14.45
C LEU A 367 9.29 25.26 13.70
N TRP A 368 9.62 25.48 12.44
CA TRP A 368 10.39 24.54 11.60
C TRP A 368 11.91 24.81 11.68
N PRO A 369 12.78 23.80 11.75
CA PRO A 369 12.47 22.38 11.83
C PRO A 369 11.97 21.95 13.21
N PRO A 370 11.15 20.87 13.29
CA PRO A 370 10.71 20.32 14.57
C PRO A 370 11.91 19.74 15.34
N PRO A 371 11.84 19.68 16.68
CA PRO A 371 12.81 18.93 17.46
C PRO A 371 12.94 17.49 16.93
N PRO A 372 14.15 16.89 16.91
CA PRO A 372 14.30 15.53 16.48
C PRO A 372 13.42 14.64 17.37
N VAL A 373 12.55 13.85 16.74
CA VAL A 373 11.75 12.85 17.43
C VAL A 373 12.75 11.86 18.02
N GLN A 374 12.93 11.89 19.33
CA GLN A 374 13.63 10.80 20.02
C GLN A 374 12.71 9.58 19.91
N VAL A 375 12.88 8.82 18.83
CA VAL A 375 12.41 7.45 18.81
C VAL A 375 13.18 6.79 19.92
N SER A 376 12.53 6.58 21.06
CA SER A 376 13.12 5.79 22.14
C SER A 376 13.57 4.49 21.48
N ALA A 377 14.87 4.27 21.43
CA ALA A 377 15.49 3.04 20.91
C ALA A 377 15.27 1.84 21.86
N ALA A 378 14.29 1.94 22.76
CA ALA A 378 13.69 0.79 23.35
C ALA A 378 12.53 0.39 22.42
N PRO A 379 12.61 -0.77 21.72
CA PRO A 379 11.41 -1.43 21.29
C PRO A 379 10.56 -1.49 22.56
N ALA A 380 9.35 -0.90 22.57
CA ALA A 380 8.35 -1.28 23.55
C ALA A 380 8.39 -2.80 23.54
N ALA A 381 8.79 -3.39 24.68
CA ALA A 381 8.80 -4.83 24.81
C ALA A 381 7.43 -5.26 24.30
N PRO A 382 7.33 -6.08 23.26
CA PRO A 382 6.05 -6.58 22.81
C PRO A 382 5.39 -7.13 24.07
N PRO A 383 4.07 -6.86 24.33
CA PRO A 383 3.41 -7.51 25.43
C PRO A 383 3.83 -8.97 25.32
N ALA A 384 4.37 -9.56 26.38
CA ALA A 384 5.08 -10.82 26.36
C ALA A 384 4.32 -11.84 25.52
N LEU A 385 4.50 -11.76 24.23
CA LEU A 385 4.19 -12.81 23.31
C LEU A 385 5.13 -13.91 23.73
N ARG A 386 4.55 -15.04 24.08
CA ARG A 386 5.23 -16.32 24.21
C ARG A 386 6.44 -16.30 23.28
N PRO A 387 7.64 -16.75 23.75
CA PRO A 387 8.88 -16.60 23.00
C PRO A 387 8.59 -16.86 21.53
N ALA A 388 8.70 -15.81 20.72
CA ALA A 388 8.60 -15.95 19.27
C ALA A 388 9.62 -17.03 18.95
N ALA A 389 9.15 -18.11 18.37
CA ALA A 389 10.04 -19.09 17.78
C ALA A 389 11.04 -18.26 16.98
N HIS A 390 12.31 -18.47 17.23
CA HIS A 390 13.42 -17.84 16.52
C HIS A 390 13.05 -17.74 15.05
N PRO A 391 13.35 -16.61 14.33
CA PRO A 391 13.19 -16.57 12.89
C PRO A 391 13.82 -17.86 12.39
N PRO A 392 13.12 -18.64 11.56
CA PRO A 392 13.65 -19.93 11.15
C PRO A 392 15.02 -19.65 10.60
N ALA A 393 16.04 -20.07 11.36
CA ALA A 393 17.43 -20.03 10.90
C ALA A 393 17.37 -20.61 9.50
N ALA A 394 17.89 -19.88 8.51
CA ALA A 394 17.88 -20.29 7.11
C ALA A 394 18.08 -21.79 7.10
N ARG A 395 17.05 -22.53 6.72
CA ARG A 395 17.02 -23.98 6.85
C ARG A 395 18.25 -24.47 6.10
N ARG A 396 19.33 -24.75 6.82
CA ARG A 396 20.41 -25.53 6.24
C ARG A 396 19.73 -26.72 5.61
N PRO A 397 19.97 -27.00 4.33
CA PRO A 397 19.34 -28.15 3.69
C PRO A 397 19.52 -29.33 4.64
N ALA A 398 18.42 -29.92 5.07
CA ALA A 398 18.44 -31.00 6.04
C ALA A 398 19.41 -32.03 5.49
N SER A 399 20.38 -32.47 6.29
CA SER A 399 21.36 -33.44 5.82
C SER A 399 20.59 -34.61 5.24
N PRO A 400 20.93 -35.10 4.05
CA PRO A 400 20.19 -36.18 3.40
C PRO A 400 20.01 -37.40 4.32
N VAL A 401 20.95 -37.62 5.23
CA VAL A 401 20.90 -38.67 6.27
C VAL A 401 19.78 -38.40 7.28
N ARG A 402 19.57 -37.17 7.72
CA ARG A 402 18.49 -36.83 8.67
C ARG A 402 17.10 -36.94 8.02
N THR A 403 16.98 -36.52 6.78
CA THR A 403 15.74 -36.67 6.03
C THR A 403 15.44 -38.17 5.77
N ALA A 404 16.43 -38.96 5.37
CA ALA A 404 16.29 -40.39 5.20
C ALA A 404 15.93 -41.10 6.52
N ALA A 405 16.54 -40.69 7.64
CA ALA A 405 16.20 -41.27 8.96
C ALA A 405 14.77 -40.96 9.38
N VAL A 406 14.28 -39.73 9.19
CA VAL A 406 12.90 -39.33 9.52
C VAL A 406 11.90 -40.07 8.61
N VAL A 407 12.15 -40.12 7.32
CA VAL A 407 11.30 -40.84 6.35
C VAL A 407 11.32 -42.34 6.63
N GLY A 408 12.50 -42.92 6.91
CA GLY A 408 12.65 -44.32 7.28
C GLY A 408 11.90 -44.68 8.57
N THR A 409 12.03 -43.85 9.62
CA THR A 409 11.30 -44.04 10.88
C THR A 409 9.79 -43.96 10.67
N ALA A 410 9.31 -42.97 9.91
CA ALA A 410 7.90 -42.82 9.57
C ALA A 410 7.36 -44.06 8.78
N ALA A 411 8.14 -44.55 7.82
CA ALA A 411 7.78 -45.73 7.04
C ALA A 411 7.71 -46.98 7.92
N VAL A 412 8.66 -47.17 8.84
CA VAL A 412 8.67 -48.30 9.78
C VAL A 412 7.47 -48.21 10.74
N LEU A 413 7.16 -47.04 11.28
CA LEU A 413 5.99 -46.85 12.14
C LEU A 413 4.67 -47.11 11.41
N LEU A 414 4.58 -46.67 10.15
CA LEU A 414 3.41 -46.92 9.31
C LEU A 414 3.28 -48.43 8.97
N PHE A 415 4.39 -49.09 8.67
CA PHE A 415 4.43 -50.55 8.43
C PHE A 415 3.99 -51.32 9.69
N LEU A 416 4.51 -50.98 10.86
CA LEU A 416 4.10 -51.63 12.11
C LEU A 416 2.64 -51.37 12.41
N ALA A 417 2.15 -50.14 12.23
CA ALA A 417 0.76 -49.77 12.41
C ALA A 417 -0.15 -50.61 11.46
N THR A 418 0.24 -50.83 10.23
CA THR A 418 -0.55 -51.62 9.27
C THR A 418 -0.44 -53.14 9.52
N ALA A 419 0.75 -53.65 9.92
CA ALA A 419 0.98 -55.07 10.15
C ALA A 419 0.21 -55.62 11.35
N PHE A 420 -0.06 -54.79 12.37
CA PHE A 420 -0.79 -55.23 13.60
C PHE A 420 -2.22 -54.69 13.66
N SER A 421 -2.75 -54.10 12.61
CA SER A 421 -4.10 -53.52 12.59
C SER A 421 -5.13 -54.46 11.98
N PRO A 422 -6.40 -54.44 12.44
CA PRO A 422 -7.51 -55.11 11.80
C PRO A 422 -7.69 -54.64 10.34
N ASN A 423 -8.14 -55.56 9.45
CA ASN A 423 -8.30 -55.27 8.03
C ASN A 423 -9.15 -54.03 7.71
N GLN A 424 -10.18 -53.72 8.54
CA GLN A 424 -10.99 -52.52 8.39
C GLN A 424 -10.19 -51.23 8.64
N LEU A 425 -9.26 -51.24 9.59
CA LEU A 425 -8.44 -50.09 9.92
C LEU A 425 -7.39 -49.81 8.83
N ILE A 426 -6.88 -50.84 8.17
CA ILE A 426 -5.93 -50.75 7.05
C ILE A 426 -6.56 -49.96 5.87
N GLY A 427 -7.82 -50.29 5.52
CA GLY A 427 -8.56 -49.57 4.49
C GLY A 427 -8.74 -48.10 4.81
N ASN A 428 -9.15 -47.79 6.02
CA ASN A 428 -9.36 -46.41 6.49
C ASN A 428 -8.04 -45.59 6.52
N LEU A 429 -6.93 -46.23 6.99
CA LEU A 429 -5.60 -45.62 7.02
C LEU A 429 -5.06 -45.34 5.64
N THR A 430 -5.30 -46.25 4.68
CA THR A 430 -4.89 -46.07 3.26
C THR A 430 -5.63 -44.87 2.65
N VAL A 431 -6.94 -44.78 2.82
CA VAL A 431 -7.74 -43.66 2.32
C VAL A 431 -7.29 -42.34 2.97
N PHE A 432 -7.02 -42.35 4.28
CA PHE A 432 -6.54 -41.18 5.01
C PHE A 432 -5.17 -40.70 4.52
N ALA A 433 -4.21 -41.62 4.35
CA ALA A 433 -2.89 -41.30 3.83
C ALA A 433 -2.96 -40.74 2.40
N LEU A 434 -3.77 -41.36 1.54
CA LEU A 434 -3.99 -40.88 0.16
C LEU A 434 -4.64 -39.49 0.15
N ALA A 435 -5.62 -39.23 1.02
CA ALA A 435 -6.28 -37.94 1.14
C ALA A 435 -5.30 -36.85 1.59
N ILE A 436 -4.37 -37.14 2.52
CA ILE A 436 -3.32 -36.20 2.93
C ILE A 436 -2.39 -35.87 1.76
N VAL A 437 -1.91 -36.88 1.03
CA VAL A 437 -0.99 -36.68 -0.11
C VAL A 437 -1.66 -35.87 -1.22
N VAL A 438 -2.88 -36.22 -1.60
CA VAL A 438 -3.64 -35.51 -2.63
C VAL A 438 -3.95 -34.08 -2.15
N GLY A 439 -4.40 -33.91 -0.90
CA GLY A 439 -4.70 -32.59 -0.33
C GLY A 439 -3.48 -31.68 -0.30
N PHE A 440 -2.34 -32.18 0.12
CA PHE A 440 -1.08 -31.43 0.12
C PHE A 440 -0.66 -30.98 -1.29
N TYR A 441 -0.77 -31.89 -2.27
CA TYR A 441 -0.42 -31.58 -3.65
C TYR A 441 -1.38 -30.56 -4.29
N VAL A 442 -2.68 -30.70 -4.02
CA VAL A 442 -3.70 -29.77 -4.51
C VAL A 442 -3.51 -28.38 -3.90
N ILE A 443 -3.37 -28.29 -2.56
CA ILE A 443 -3.24 -27.00 -1.88
C ILE A 443 -1.92 -26.30 -2.26
N GLY A 444 -0.82 -27.05 -2.40
CA GLY A 444 0.49 -26.50 -2.74
C GLY A 444 0.57 -25.88 -4.14
N ASN A 445 -0.34 -26.25 -5.06
CA ASN A 445 -0.38 -25.75 -6.44
C ASN A 445 -1.52 -24.73 -6.70
N VAL A 446 -2.24 -24.29 -5.65
CA VAL A 446 -3.28 -23.28 -5.80
C VAL A 446 -2.68 -21.89 -5.76
N HIS A 447 -3.08 -21.04 -6.70
CA HIS A 447 -2.68 -19.61 -6.75
C HIS A 447 -3.07 -18.89 -5.45
N HIS A 448 -2.16 -18.05 -4.91
CA HIS A 448 -2.39 -17.32 -3.65
C HIS A 448 -3.71 -16.54 -3.59
N ALA A 449 -4.17 -16.00 -4.72
CA ALA A 449 -5.46 -15.31 -4.84
C ALA A 449 -6.67 -16.19 -4.49
N LEU A 450 -6.54 -17.51 -4.63
CA LEU A 450 -7.60 -18.49 -4.33
C LEU A 450 -7.49 -19.10 -2.93
N HIS A 451 -6.42 -18.82 -2.17
CA HIS A 451 -6.26 -19.38 -0.82
C HIS A 451 -7.39 -18.93 0.12
N THR A 452 -7.82 -17.68 0.05
CA THR A 452 -8.88 -17.18 0.94
C THR A 452 -10.26 -17.79 0.64
N PRO A 453 -10.74 -17.87 -0.62
CA PRO A 453 -11.93 -18.63 -0.95
C PRO A 453 -11.81 -20.12 -0.60
N LEU A 454 -10.63 -20.71 -0.80
CA LEU A 454 -10.38 -22.11 -0.51
C LEU A 454 -10.43 -22.40 0.99
N MET A 455 -9.87 -21.53 1.85
CA MET A 455 -9.99 -21.62 3.30
C MET A 455 -11.44 -21.60 3.78
N SER A 456 -12.28 -20.82 3.12
CA SER A 456 -13.71 -20.78 3.43
C SER A 456 -14.42 -22.09 3.07
N VAL A 457 -14.13 -22.65 1.90
CA VAL A 457 -14.70 -23.94 1.47
C VAL A 457 -14.19 -25.08 2.35
N THR A 458 -12.89 -25.08 2.71
CA THR A 458 -12.33 -26.12 3.59
C THR A 458 -12.93 -26.05 5.00
N ASN A 459 -13.26 -24.87 5.50
CA ASN A 459 -14.01 -24.73 6.77
C ASN A 459 -15.43 -25.32 6.68
N ALA A 460 -16.11 -25.20 5.54
CA ALA A 460 -17.41 -25.83 5.31
C ALA A 460 -17.32 -27.37 5.31
N ILE A 461 -16.21 -27.95 4.83
CA ILE A 461 -15.96 -29.41 4.87
C ILE A 461 -15.91 -29.93 6.32
N SER A 462 -15.57 -29.09 7.30
CA SER A 462 -15.67 -29.44 8.72
C SER A 462 -17.09 -29.84 9.15
N GLY A 463 -18.12 -29.52 8.37
CA GLY A 463 -19.48 -30.02 8.54
C GLY A 463 -19.58 -31.55 8.48
N ILE A 464 -18.70 -32.23 7.75
CA ILE A 464 -18.62 -33.70 7.70
C ILE A 464 -18.24 -34.26 9.09
N ILE A 465 -17.34 -33.56 9.78
CA ILE A 465 -16.92 -33.92 11.15
C ILE A 465 -18.13 -33.83 12.13
N VAL A 466 -18.96 -32.80 11.96
CA VAL A 466 -20.19 -32.63 12.75
C VAL A 466 -21.12 -33.85 12.58
N VAL A 467 -21.37 -34.26 11.32
CA VAL A 467 -22.21 -35.42 11.01
C VAL A 467 -21.61 -36.71 11.60
N GLY A 468 -20.31 -36.93 11.40
CA GLY A 468 -19.62 -38.11 11.95
C GLY A 468 -19.65 -38.17 13.48
N ALA A 469 -19.47 -37.03 14.14
CA ALA A 469 -19.53 -36.94 15.61
C ALA A 469 -20.94 -37.09 16.15
N LEU A 470 -21.97 -36.56 15.46
CA LEU A 470 -23.39 -36.75 15.87
C LEU A 470 -23.79 -38.23 15.88
N LEU A 471 -23.29 -39.01 14.91
CA LEU A 471 -23.53 -40.47 14.86
C LEU A 471 -22.92 -41.23 16.05
N GLN A 472 -21.94 -40.63 16.74
CA GLN A 472 -21.31 -41.24 17.93
C GLN A 472 -21.96 -40.83 19.26
N LEU A 473 -22.87 -39.83 19.28
CA LEU A 473 -23.52 -39.38 20.52
C LEU A 473 -24.40 -40.44 21.20
N GLY A 474 -24.84 -41.47 20.47
CA GLY A 474 -25.62 -42.60 21.01
C GLY A 474 -24.78 -43.80 21.45
N HIS A 475 -23.44 -43.68 21.49
CA HIS A 475 -22.58 -44.80 21.87
C HIS A 475 -22.68 -45.13 23.37
N THR A 476 -22.58 -46.41 23.73
CA THR A 476 -22.70 -46.88 25.13
C THR A 476 -21.54 -46.42 26.03
N SER A 477 -20.41 -46.02 25.49
CA SER A 477 -19.26 -45.52 26.24
C SER A 477 -19.37 -44.02 26.47
N THR A 478 -19.39 -43.60 27.74
CA THR A 478 -19.42 -42.19 28.17
C THR A 478 -18.25 -41.40 27.59
N LEU A 479 -17.06 -42.01 27.49
CA LEU A 479 -15.89 -41.36 26.91
C LEU A 479 -16.11 -40.99 25.43
N VAL A 480 -16.68 -41.90 24.64
CA VAL A 480 -16.98 -41.69 23.21
C VAL A 480 -18.01 -40.56 23.05
N THR A 481 -19.06 -40.57 23.90
CA THR A 481 -20.10 -39.52 23.87
C THR A 481 -19.54 -38.14 24.21
N VAL A 482 -18.66 -38.03 25.22
CA VAL A 482 -18.01 -36.76 25.60
C VAL A 482 -17.09 -36.25 24.46
N LEU A 483 -16.27 -37.13 23.88
CA LEU A 483 -15.41 -36.78 22.77
C LEU A 483 -16.22 -36.34 21.53
N ALA A 484 -17.32 -37.02 21.24
CA ALA A 484 -18.23 -36.67 20.16
C ALA A 484 -18.86 -35.29 20.38
N PHE A 485 -19.31 -34.98 21.60
CA PHE A 485 -19.85 -33.67 21.95
C PHE A 485 -18.82 -32.55 21.74
N VAL A 486 -17.58 -32.74 22.21
CA VAL A 486 -16.47 -31.78 22.02
C VAL A 486 -16.16 -31.60 20.53
N ALA A 487 -16.15 -32.69 19.76
CA ALA A 487 -15.90 -32.63 18.31
C ALA A 487 -17.00 -31.85 17.57
N VAL A 488 -18.28 -32.05 17.91
CA VAL A 488 -19.40 -31.26 17.35
C VAL A 488 -19.24 -29.80 17.68
N LEU A 489 -18.90 -29.45 18.93
CA LEU A 489 -18.73 -28.04 19.35
C LEU A 489 -17.61 -27.37 18.59
N VAL A 490 -16.41 -27.97 18.54
CA VAL A 490 -15.23 -27.41 17.89
C VAL A 490 -15.43 -27.28 16.36
N ALA A 491 -15.99 -28.32 15.73
CA ALA A 491 -16.26 -28.29 14.30
C ALA A 491 -17.34 -27.25 13.93
N SER A 492 -18.37 -27.08 14.77
CA SER A 492 -19.39 -26.04 14.58
C SER A 492 -18.80 -24.64 14.67
N ILE A 493 -17.92 -24.36 15.64
CA ILE A 493 -17.22 -23.08 15.76
C ILE A 493 -16.41 -22.80 14.47
N ASN A 494 -15.73 -23.80 13.92
CA ASN A 494 -14.95 -23.66 12.70
C ASN A 494 -15.83 -23.35 11.47
N VAL A 495 -16.96 -24.06 11.32
CA VAL A 495 -17.91 -23.83 10.21
C VAL A 495 -18.50 -22.43 10.27
N PHE A 496 -19.10 -22.05 11.41
CA PHE A 496 -19.73 -20.73 11.55
C PHE A 496 -18.71 -19.59 11.52
N GLY A 497 -17.53 -19.77 12.11
CA GLY A 497 -16.43 -18.82 12.07
C GLY A 497 -15.93 -18.59 10.64
N GLY A 498 -15.77 -19.65 9.87
CA GLY A 498 -15.37 -19.58 8.45
C GLY A 498 -16.37 -18.79 7.61
N PHE A 499 -17.67 -19.06 7.76
CA PHE A 499 -18.70 -18.30 7.05
C PHE A 499 -18.79 -16.84 7.50
N ALA A 500 -18.61 -16.53 8.78
CA ALA A 500 -18.63 -15.17 9.30
C ALA A 500 -17.47 -14.34 8.72
N VAL A 501 -16.26 -14.90 8.66
CA VAL A 501 -15.08 -14.27 8.05
C VAL A 501 -15.30 -14.03 6.56
N THR A 502 -15.83 -15.03 5.83
CA THR A 502 -16.11 -14.90 4.40
C THR A 502 -17.16 -13.83 4.13
N ARG A 503 -18.24 -13.79 4.91
CA ARG A 503 -19.29 -12.78 4.77
C ARG A 503 -18.75 -11.36 5.01
N ARG A 504 -17.86 -11.20 6.01
CA ARG A 504 -17.22 -9.92 6.30
C ARG A 504 -16.30 -9.48 5.16
N MET A 505 -15.55 -10.42 4.59
CA MET A 505 -14.65 -10.18 3.47
C MET A 505 -15.42 -9.83 2.18
N LEU A 506 -16.45 -10.61 1.84
CA LEU A 506 -17.32 -10.32 0.70
C LEU A 506 -18.06 -8.97 0.87
N GLY A 507 -18.42 -8.60 2.11
CA GLY A 507 -18.98 -7.29 2.42
C GLY A 507 -18.02 -6.13 2.13
N MET A 508 -16.71 -6.33 2.22
CA MET A 508 -15.72 -5.30 1.83
C MET A 508 -15.63 -5.09 0.32
N PHE A 509 -15.97 -6.12 -0.47
CA PHE A 509 -16.02 -6.03 -1.94
C PHE A 509 -17.41 -5.68 -2.47
N ALA A 510 -18.47 -5.84 -1.66
CA ALA A 510 -19.87 -5.57 -2.03
C ALA A 510 -20.37 -4.18 -1.59
N ALA A 511 -19.52 -3.32 -1.02
CA ALA A 511 -19.89 -1.97 -0.57
C ALA A 511 -20.07 -0.98 -1.75
N GLY A 512 -21.01 -1.30 -2.65
CA GLY A 512 -21.42 -0.49 -3.79
C GLY A 512 -22.92 -0.62 -4.14
N GLY A 513 -23.73 -1.24 -3.27
CA GLY A 513 -25.17 -1.36 -3.48
C GLY A 513 -25.96 -0.32 -2.66
N PRO A 514 -27.10 0.19 -3.18
CA PRO A 514 -27.87 1.25 -2.52
C PRO A 514 -28.41 0.75 -1.18
N THR A 515 -28.19 1.54 -0.14
CA THR A 515 -28.81 1.40 1.18
C THR A 515 -30.33 1.34 1.04
N ARG A 516 -30.91 0.15 1.18
CA ARG A 516 -32.37 0.03 1.41
C ARG A 516 -32.68 0.68 2.76
N THR A 517 -33.30 1.84 2.72
CA THR A 517 -34.04 2.42 3.84
C THR A 517 -35.07 1.40 4.31
N ARG A 518 -34.97 0.96 5.54
CA ARG A 518 -36.06 0.28 6.23
C ARG A 518 -37.08 1.32 6.72
N PRO A 519 -38.40 1.01 6.65
CA PRO A 519 -39.45 1.86 7.12
C PRO A 519 -39.44 2.07 8.64
#